data_9fd7a8aa8d04dc742d78f5f476253920
#
_entry.id   9fd7a8aa8d04dc742d78f5f476253920
#
_cell.length_a   1.000
_cell.length_b   1.000
_cell.length_c   1.000
_cell.angle_alpha   90.00
_cell.angle_beta   90.00
_cell.angle_gamma   90.00
#
_symmetry.space_group_name_H-M   'P 1'
#
loop_
_entity.id
_entity.type
_entity.pdbx_description
1 polymer ?
#
loop_
_entity_poly.entity_id
_entity_poly.type
_entity_poly.pdbx_seq_one_letter_code
_entity_poly.pdbx_strand_id
1 'polypeptide(L)'
;MSGRDVAGSAVRRPSTLAAKARRPNLASAPRMQQSTNAQHRGRLPARIRISALGINRRLVPLSVLDDGSLEAPDRYADVGWWRHGPLPGSPGNAVVVGHVDSKTGPAVFYGLASLQRGDRVEVTRRNASPALFWVRRVERFPVKDFPADRVYRHGGPSGLVLITCGGKYDRAAGRYLDNVVVFASPVPHRSGLASK
;
A
#
# COMPACT_ATOMS: atom_id res chain seq x y z
N MET A 1 -27.86 0.01 -48.81
CA MET A 1 -27.17 1.17 -48.20
C MET A 1 -26.81 0.81 -46.77
N SER A 2 -25.54 0.56 -46.56
CA SER A 2 -24.99 -0.01 -45.32
C SER A 2 -24.77 1.06 -44.28
N GLY A 3 -25.37 0.88 -43.12
CA GLY A 3 -24.98 1.58 -41.89
C GLY A 3 -24.10 0.66 -41.04
N ARG A 4 -22.82 0.99 -40.91
CA ARG A 4 -21.89 0.30 -40.01
C ARG A 4 -21.96 0.97 -38.65
N ASP A 5 -22.52 0.26 -37.67
CA ASP A 5 -22.41 0.60 -36.25
C ASP A 5 -20.99 0.30 -35.77
N VAL A 6 -20.23 1.35 -35.47
CA VAL A 6 -18.93 1.28 -34.77
C VAL A 6 -19.22 1.15 -33.28
N ALA A 7 -19.14 -0.09 -32.79
CA ALA A 7 -19.20 -0.38 -31.35
C ALA A 7 -18.00 0.28 -30.65
N GLY A 8 -18.30 1.31 -29.83
CA GLY A 8 -17.34 1.97 -28.95
C GLY A 8 -16.76 0.99 -27.94
N SER A 9 -15.47 0.75 -28.02
CA SER A 9 -14.70 -0.05 -27.07
C SER A 9 -14.68 0.66 -25.72
N ALA A 10 -15.52 0.22 -24.79
CA ALA A 10 -15.49 0.67 -23.41
C ALA A 10 -14.19 0.21 -22.78
N VAL A 11 -13.28 1.15 -22.58
CA VAL A 11 -12.07 0.98 -21.76
C VAL A 11 -12.51 0.61 -20.35
N ARG A 12 -12.43 -0.68 -20.00
CA ARG A 12 -12.70 -1.15 -18.64
C ARG A 12 -11.61 -0.60 -17.74
N ARG A 13 -12.01 0.25 -16.80
CA ARG A 13 -11.14 0.75 -15.71
C ARG A 13 -10.60 -0.44 -14.91
N PRO A 14 -9.31 -0.41 -14.47
CA PRO A 14 -8.74 -1.47 -13.65
C PRO A 14 -9.53 -1.62 -12.34
N SER A 15 -9.67 -2.87 -11.89
CA SER A 15 -10.37 -3.25 -10.67
C SER A 15 -9.85 -2.46 -9.48
N THR A 16 -10.72 -1.69 -8.86
CA THR A 16 -10.48 -1.00 -7.60
C THR A 16 -10.16 -2.04 -6.52
N LEU A 17 -9.07 -1.85 -5.80
CA LEU A 17 -8.78 -2.56 -4.55
C LEU A 17 -9.85 -2.10 -3.53
N ALA A 18 -11.00 -2.78 -3.52
CA ALA A 18 -12.14 -2.39 -2.72
C ALA A 18 -11.93 -2.78 -1.25
N ALA A 19 -11.09 -2.03 -0.57
CA ALA A 19 -11.18 -1.93 0.87
C ALA A 19 -12.07 -0.72 1.18
N LYS A 20 -13.36 -0.95 1.41
CA LYS A 20 -14.32 0.06 1.84
C LYS A 20 -13.91 0.54 3.24
N ALA A 21 -12.98 1.48 3.30
CA ALA A 21 -12.59 2.12 4.54
C ALA A 21 -13.77 3.01 4.97
N ARG A 22 -14.40 2.70 6.11
CA ARG A 22 -15.22 3.67 6.82
C ARG A 22 -14.34 4.89 7.06
N ARG A 23 -14.79 6.07 6.63
CA ARG A 23 -14.10 7.33 6.87
C ARG A 23 -13.84 7.45 8.37
N PRO A 24 -12.59 7.60 8.83
CA PRO A 24 -12.38 8.18 10.14
C PRO A 24 -12.96 9.60 10.06
N ASN A 25 -13.72 9.98 11.09
CA ASN A 25 -14.33 11.31 11.19
C ASN A 25 -13.22 12.38 11.20
N LEU A 26 -12.99 13.03 10.06
CA LEU A 26 -11.96 14.06 9.85
C LEU A 26 -12.26 15.39 10.58
N ALA A 27 -13.39 15.47 11.33
CA ALA A 27 -13.80 16.69 12.02
C ALA A 27 -13.01 17.00 13.30
N SER A 28 -12.08 16.13 13.74
CA SER A 28 -11.35 16.31 15.01
C SER A 28 -9.84 16.20 14.88
N ALA A 29 -9.27 16.49 13.70
CA ALA A 29 -7.81 16.56 13.60
C ALA A 29 -7.30 17.82 14.32
N PRO A 30 -6.44 17.70 15.36
CA PRO A 30 -5.78 18.87 15.93
C PRO A 30 -4.96 19.55 14.83
N ARG A 31 -5.07 20.87 14.79
CA ARG A 31 -4.32 21.77 13.89
C ARG A 31 -2.83 21.58 14.17
N MET A 32 -2.21 20.57 13.52
CA MET A 32 -0.78 20.33 13.63
C MET A 32 -0.06 21.51 12.96
N GLN A 33 0.71 22.20 13.81
CA GLN A 33 1.62 23.25 13.44
C GLN A 33 2.43 22.87 12.21
N GLN A 34 2.59 23.82 11.31
CA GLN A 34 3.36 23.76 10.08
C GLN A 34 4.86 23.51 10.37
N SER A 35 5.19 22.29 10.75
CA SER A 35 6.57 21.83 10.79
C SER A 35 7.05 21.73 9.35
N THR A 36 7.74 22.77 8.94
CA THR A 36 8.51 22.97 7.72
C THR A 36 8.22 21.98 6.58
N ASN A 37 7.50 22.47 5.60
CA ASN A 37 7.18 21.81 4.33
C ASN A 37 8.38 21.07 3.68
N ALA A 38 9.61 21.51 3.96
CA ALA A 38 10.85 20.92 3.45
C ALA A 38 11.21 19.59 4.13
N GLN A 39 11.08 19.48 5.46
CA GLN A 39 11.37 18.24 6.18
C GLN A 39 10.33 17.15 5.86
N HIS A 40 9.07 17.55 5.67
CA HIS A 40 8.02 16.63 5.23
C HIS A 40 8.32 16.11 3.81
N ARG A 41 8.67 17.00 2.88
CA ARG A 41 9.02 16.63 1.48
C ARG A 41 10.23 15.72 1.41
N GLY A 42 11.24 15.89 2.27
CA GLY A 42 12.42 15.03 2.33
C GLY A 42 12.13 13.61 2.78
N ARG A 43 11.03 13.40 3.51
CA ARG A 43 10.62 12.08 4.03
C ARG A 43 9.66 11.32 3.11
N LEU A 44 9.23 11.91 2.00
CA LEU A 44 8.33 11.25 1.07
C LEU A 44 8.96 9.97 0.53
N PRO A 45 8.20 8.85 0.51
CA PRO A 45 8.70 7.60 -0.02
C PRO A 45 8.95 7.72 -1.52
N ALA A 46 10.07 7.18 -1.96
CA ALA A 46 10.49 7.24 -3.36
C ALA A 46 10.55 5.86 -4.01
N ARG A 47 10.94 4.85 -3.24
CA ARG A 47 11.17 3.50 -3.76
C ARG A 47 10.95 2.46 -2.66
N ILE A 48 10.46 1.29 -3.07
CA ILE A 48 10.36 0.11 -2.21
C ILE A 48 11.23 -1.02 -2.75
N ARG A 49 11.91 -1.72 -1.83
CA ARG A 49 12.65 -2.94 -2.11
C ARG A 49 12.18 -4.05 -1.18
N ILE A 50 11.84 -5.21 -1.76
CA ILE A 50 11.48 -6.43 -1.05
C ILE A 50 12.33 -7.54 -1.65
N SER A 51 13.46 -7.84 -1.01
CA SER A 51 14.49 -8.73 -1.59
C SER A 51 13.96 -10.16 -1.79
N ALA A 52 13.16 -10.67 -0.85
CA ALA A 52 12.55 -12.01 -0.94
C ALA A 52 11.65 -12.18 -2.18
N LEU A 53 11.12 -11.09 -2.74
CA LEU A 53 10.26 -11.11 -3.94
C LEU A 53 10.95 -10.54 -5.18
N GLY A 54 12.21 -10.16 -5.13
CA GLY A 54 12.91 -9.49 -6.22
C GLY A 54 12.32 -8.11 -6.60
N ILE A 55 11.53 -7.51 -5.72
CA ILE A 55 10.87 -6.24 -5.98
C ILE A 55 11.82 -5.08 -5.71
N ASN A 56 11.95 -4.19 -6.70
CA ASN A 56 12.65 -2.92 -6.58
C ASN A 56 11.93 -1.89 -7.49
N ARG A 57 10.95 -1.14 -6.94
CA ARG A 57 10.06 -0.29 -7.71
C ARG A 57 9.99 1.12 -7.14
N ARG A 58 9.75 2.11 -8.00
CA ARG A 58 9.35 3.47 -7.57
C ARG A 58 7.98 3.41 -6.94
N LEU A 59 7.73 4.30 -5.97
CA LEU A 59 6.45 4.44 -5.33
C LEU A 59 5.69 5.61 -5.95
N VAL A 60 4.46 5.36 -6.42
CA VAL A 60 3.54 6.38 -6.91
C VAL A 60 2.55 6.78 -5.81
N PRO A 61 2.20 8.08 -5.68
CA PRO A 61 1.23 8.51 -4.68
C PRO A 61 -0.18 8.06 -5.09
N LEU A 62 -0.94 7.53 -4.13
CA LEU A 62 -2.34 7.15 -4.30
C LEU A 62 -3.25 8.00 -3.42
N SER A 63 -4.44 8.30 -3.93
CA SER A 63 -5.51 8.99 -3.21
C SER A 63 -6.56 8.01 -2.70
N VAL A 64 -7.48 8.51 -1.90
CA VAL A 64 -8.71 7.82 -1.55
C VAL A 64 -9.78 8.26 -2.53
N LEU A 65 -10.53 7.30 -3.06
CA LEU A 65 -11.67 7.52 -3.96
C LEU A 65 -12.90 8.01 -3.19
N ASP A 66 -13.92 8.48 -3.91
CA ASP A 66 -15.17 9.00 -3.31
C ASP A 66 -15.93 7.95 -2.50
N ASP A 67 -15.78 6.66 -2.84
CA ASP A 67 -16.36 5.53 -2.11
C ASP A 67 -15.57 5.16 -0.83
N GLY A 68 -14.47 5.88 -0.54
CA GLY A 68 -13.60 5.67 0.61
C GLY A 68 -12.56 4.56 0.41
N SER A 69 -12.49 3.92 -0.74
CA SER A 69 -11.44 2.95 -1.07
C SER A 69 -10.13 3.65 -1.44
N LEU A 70 -8.99 2.98 -1.23
CA LEU A 70 -7.71 3.46 -1.72
C LEU A 70 -7.58 3.13 -3.21
N GLU A 71 -7.11 4.10 -4.01
CA GLU A 71 -6.76 3.87 -5.41
C GLU A 71 -5.80 2.69 -5.56
N ALA A 72 -5.90 1.98 -6.68
CA ALA A 72 -4.85 1.08 -7.15
C ALA A 72 -3.92 1.82 -8.12
N PRO A 73 -2.64 1.42 -8.24
CA PRO A 73 -1.77 1.96 -9.29
C PRO A 73 -2.35 1.70 -10.68
N ASP A 74 -2.21 2.67 -11.60
CA ASP A 74 -2.71 2.52 -12.98
C ASP A 74 -2.04 1.38 -13.75
N ARG A 75 -0.76 1.13 -13.45
CA ARG A 75 0.03 0.10 -14.12
C ARG A 75 0.24 -1.09 -13.21
N TYR A 76 0.06 -2.30 -13.72
CA TYR A 76 0.24 -3.54 -12.96
C TYR A 76 1.65 -3.76 -12.40
N ALA A 77 2.66 -3.11 -12.99
CA ALA A 77 4.05 -3.15 -12.53
C ALA A 77 4.37 -2.10 -11.44
N ASP A 78 3.48 -1.15 -11.21
CA ASP A 78 3.72 -0.06 -10.26
C ASP A 78 3.28 -0.44 -8.84
N VAL A 79 3.94 0.19 -7.88
CA VAL A 79 3.60 0.11 -6.47
C VAL A 79 3.19 1.49 -5.99
N GLY A 80 2.03 1.60 -5.38
CA GLY A 80 1.51 2.86 -4.87
C GLY A 80 1.59 2.97 -3.36
N TRP A 81 1.59 4.19 -2.84
CA TRP A 81 1.55 4.48 -1.41
C TRP A 81 0.47 5.50 -1.09
N TRP A 82 -0.21 5.32 0.04
CA TRP A 82 -1.25 6.23 0.49
C TRP A 82 -0.67 7.59 0.90
N ARG A 83 -0.84 8.61 0.04
CA ARG A 83 -0.21 9.94 0.19
C ARG A 83 -0.71 10.77 1.37
N HIS A 84 -1.91 10.48 1.88
CA HIS A 84 -2.52 11.21 3.01
C HIS A 84 -2.34 10.47 4.35
N GLY A 85 -1.73 9.29 4.32
CA GLY A 85 -1.42 8.49 5.51
C GLY A 85 -0.06 8.81 6.13
N PRO A 86 0.27 8.10 7.21
CA PRO A 86 1.59 8.20 7.84
C PRO A 86 2.72 7.88 6.87
N LEU A 87 3.83 8.62 6.96
CA LEU A 87 5.02 8.36 6.17
C LEU A 87 5.81 7.18 6.73
N PRO A 88 6.55 6.41 5.90
CA PRO A 88 7.41 5.33 6.37
C PRO A 88 8.40 5.79 7.45
N GLY A 89 8.31 5.18 8.64
CA GLY A 89 9.10 5.53 9.81
C GLY A 89 8.50 6.62 10.71
N SER A 90 7.33 7.16 10.37
CA SER A 90 6.55 8.05 11.26
C SER A 90 5.55 7.26 12.11
N PRO A 91 5.01 7.82 13.21
CA PRO A 91 3.94 7.19 13.98
C PRO A 91 2.73 6.83 13.11
N GLY A 92 2.20 5.62 13.27
CA GLY A 92 1.12 5.07 12.46
C GLY A 92 1.61 4.12 11.37
N ASN A 93 0.70 3.67 10.50
CA ASN A 93 1.02 2.74 9.43
C ASN A 93 1.15 3.46 8.08
N ALA A 94 2.33 3.42 7.49
CA ALA A 94 2.48 3.71 6.06
C ALA A 94 1.84 2.57 5.26
N VAL A 95 0.96 2.89 4.31
CA VAL A 95 0.24 1.89 3.50
C VAL A 95 0.74 1.92 2.07
N VAL A 96 1.03 0.73 1.55
CA VAL A 96 1.55 0.50 0.21
C VAL A 96 0.69 -0.56 -0.49
N VAL A 97 0.36 -0.33 -1.75
CA VAL A 97 -0.57 -1.16 -2.51
C VAL A 97 0.04 -1.54 -3.86
N GLY A 98 -0.24 -2.74 -4.33
CA GLY A 98 0.14 -3.21 -5.67
C GLY A 98 -0.80 -4.30 -6.15
N HIS A 99 -0.85 -4.51 -7.46
CA HIS A 99 -1.69 -5.55 -8.06
C HIS A 99 -1.13 -6.95 -7.83
N VAL A 100 -2.03 -7.93 -7.64
CA VAL A 100 -1.67 -9.35 -7.56
C VAL A 100 -1.40 -9.92 -8.94
N ASP A 101 -2.22 -9.57 -9.93
CA ASP A 101 -2.12 -10.04 -11.30
C ASP A 101 -2.59 -9.00 -12.31
N SER A 102 -2.49 -9.36 -13.57
CA SER A 102 -2.96 -8.61 -14.73
C SER A 102 -3.72 -9.54 -15.67
N LYS A 103 -4.21 -9.02 -16.77
CA LYS A 103 -4.85 -9.84 -17.83
C LYS A 103 -3.90 -10.87 -18.44
N THR A 104 -2.59 -10.65 -18.35
CA THR A 104 -1.56 -11.46 -19.02
C THR A 104 -0.69 -12.26 -18.06
N GLY A 105 -0.95 -12.20 -16.74
CA GLY A 105 -0.20 -12.96 -15.74
C GLY A 105 0.10 -12.20 -14.46
N PRO A 106 1.10 -12.67 -13.68
CA PRO A 106 1.47 -12.10 -12.41
C PRO A 106 1.80 -10.61 -12.47
N ALA A 107 1.32 -9.82 -11.48
CA ALA A 107 1.67 -8.42 -11.31
C ALA A 107 2.69 -8.23 -10.17
N VAL A 108 2.96 -6.96 -9.82
CA VAL A 108 4.06 -6.59 -8.93
C VAL A 108 3.98 -7.25 -7.54
N PHE A 109 2.78 -7.49 -7.00
CA PHE A 109 2.56 -8.10 -5.69
C PHE A 109 2.00 -9.53 -5.74
N TYR A 110 2.17 -10.22 -6.87
CA TYR A 110 1.75 -11.62 -7.03
C TYR A 110 2.28 -12.52 -5.91
N GLY A 111 3.56 -12.39 -5.57
CA GLY A 111 4.22 -13.16 -4.52
C GLY A 111 4.00 -12.64 -3.10
N LEU A 112 3.15 -11.60 -2.86
CA LEU A 112 3.07 -10.98 -1.54
C LEU A 112 2.66 -11.94 -0.43
N ALA A 113 1.82 -12.94 -0.74
CA ALA A 113 1.38 -13.96 0.21
C ALA A 113 2.49 -14.93 0.64
N SER A 114 3.59 -15.03 -0.10
CA SER A 114 4.71 -15.93 0.22
C SER A 114 5.74 -15.30 1.16
N LEU A 115 5.59 -14.02 1.51
CA LEU A 115 6.47 -13.38 2.48
C LEU A 115 6.37 -14.07 3.84
N GLN A 116 7.49 -14.15 4.53
CA GLN A 116 7.61 -14.78 5.83
C GLN A 116 7.99 -13.76 6.91
N ARG A 117 7.68 -14.11 8.16
CA ARG A 117 8.16 -13.35 9.31
C ARG A 117 9.69 -13.23 9.27
N GLY A 118 10.20 -11.99 9.34
CA GLY A 118 11.62 -11.70 9.28
C GLY A 118 12.09 -11.25 7.89
N ASP A 119 11.26 -11.35 6.84
CA ASP A 119 11.62 -10.77 5.55
C ASP A 119 11.78 -9.26 5.65
N ARG A 120 12.77 -8.73 4.93
CA ARG A 120 13.11 -7.31 4.95
C ARG A 120 12.39 -6.55 3.87
N VAL A 121 11.77 -5.44 4.29
CA VAL A 121 11.21 -4.42 3.40
C VAL A 121 11.94 -3.10 3.66
N GLU A 122 12.42 -2.50 2.59
CA GLU A 122 13.11 -1.21 2.63
C GLU A 122 12.33 -0.18 1.84
N VAL A 123 12.07 0.98 2.44
CA VAL A 123 11.48 2.13 1.76
C VAL A 123 12.51 3.26 1.74
N THR A 124 13.05 3.53 0.56
CA THR A 124 13.92 4.69 0.32
C THR A 124 13.08 5.94 0.32
N ARG A 125 13.56 6.99 0.97
CA ARG A 125 12.94 8.31 1.05
C ARG A 125 13.77 9.31 0.25
N ARG A 126 13.16 10.42 -0.21
CA ARG A 126 13.83 11.36 -1.13
C ARG A 126 15.13 11.93 -0.57
N ASN A 127 15.09 12.53 0.62
CA ASN A 127 16.22 13.22 1.25
C ASN A 127 16.42 12.75 2.70
N ALA A 128 16.18 11.48 2.99
CA ALA A 128 16.36 10.92 4.32
C ALA A 128 16.86 9.47 4.23
N SER A 129 17.41 8.97 5.32
CA SER A 129 17.83 7.57 5.41
C SER A 129 16.69 6.62 5.10
N PRO A 130 16.92 5.46 4.48
CA PRO A 130 15.90 4.47 4.23
C PRO A 130 15.17 4.05 5.51
N ALA A 131 13.88 3.82 5.40
CA ALA A 131 13.10 3.20 6.47
C ALA A 131 13.12 1.68 6.26
N LEU A 132 13.58 0.95 7.28
CA LEU A 132 13.73 -0.49 7.24
C LEU A 132 12.67 -1.15 8.12
N PHE A 133 12.04 -2.21 7.59
CA PHE A 133 10.98 -2.95 8.27
C PHE A 133 11.22 -4.44 8.17
N TRP A 134 10.80 -5.18 9.21
CA TRP A 134 10.69 -6.63 9.24
C TRP A 134 9.24 -7.04 9.11
N VAL A 135 8.92 -7.96 8.20
CA VAL A 135 7.61 -8.61 8.13
C VAL A 135 7.33 -9.30 9.47
N ARG A 136 6.16 -9.07 10.02
CA ARG A 136 5.68 -9.66 11.28
C ARG A 136 4.60 -10.69 11.04
N ARG A 137 3.68 -10.40 10.12
CA ARG A 137 2.55 -11.24 9.79
C ARG A 137 2.12 -11.02 8.36
N VAL A 138 1.68 -12.10 7.72
CA VAL A 138 0.97 -12.10 6.45
C VAL A 138 -0.41 -12.69 6.75
N GLU A 139 -1.44 -11.92 6.50
CA GLU A 139 -2.82 -12.29 6.82
C GLU A 139 -3.70 -12.11 5.59
N ARG A 140 -4.76 -12.93 5.49
CA ARG A 140 -5.77 -12.80 4.43
C ARG A 140 -7.09 -12.42 5.08
N PHE A 141 -7.74 -11.42 4.51
CA PHE A 141 -9.02 -10.92 4.98
C PHE A 141 -10.03 -10.90 3.84
N PRO A 142 -11.24 -11.43 4.05
CA PRO A 142 -12.35 -11.19 3.13
C PRO A 142 -12.55 -9.68 2.94
N VAL A 143 -12.87 -9.25 1.71
CA VAL A 143 -13.09 -7.82 1.39
C VAL A 143 -14.14 -7.19 2.32
N LYS A 144 -15.20 -7.96 2.67
CA LYS A 144 -16.29 -7.50 3.57
C LYS A 144 -15.82 -7.29 5.02
N ASP A 145 -14.80 -8.05 5.46
CA ASP A 145 -14.27 -8.05 6.83
C ASP A 145 -12.88 -7.40 6.90
N PHE A 146 -12.58 -6.49 5.97
CA PHE A 146 -11.29 -5.83 5.90
C PHE A 146 -11.05 -4.97 7.15
N PRO A 147 -9.91 -5.16 7.86
CA PRO A 147 -9.64 -4.50 9.14
C PRO A 147 -9.12 -3.07 8.95
N ALA A 148 -9.96 -2.17 8.45
CA ALA A 148 -9.58 -0.82 8.05
C ALA A 148 -8.88 -0.03 9.17
N ASP A 149 -9.39 -0.07 10.41
CA ASP A 149 -8.82 0.65 11.55
C ASP A 149 -7.41 0.16 11.91
N ARG A 150 -7.16 -1.14 11.73
CA ARG A 150 -5.86 -1.74 11.97
C ARG A 150 -4.86 -1.41 10.85
N VAL A 151 -5.33 -1.37 9.60
CA VAL A 151 -4.53 -1.09 8.41
C VAL A 151 -4.19 0.39 8.30
N TYR A 152 -5.20 1.26 8.38
CA TYR A 152 -5.07 2.71 8.21
C TYR A 152 -4.82 3.46 9.52
N ARG A 153 -4.16 2.82 10.46
CA ARG A 153 -3.92 3.37 11.79
C ARG A 153 -3.06 4.63 11.73
N HIS A 154 -3.57 5.73 12.30
CA HIS A 154 -2.84 6.95 12.55
C HIS A 154 -2.29 6.95 14.00
N GLY A 155 -1.07 7.44 14.18
CA GLY A 155 -0.44 7.50 15.51
C GLY A 155 0.04 6.15 16.06
N GLY A 156 0.55 6.16 17.31
CA GLY A 156 1.15 4.98 17.94
C GLY A 156 2.46 4.53 17.27
N PRO A 157 2.89 3.28 17.47
CA PRO A 157 4.13 2.78 16.91
C PRO A 157 4.15 2.87 15.36
N SER A 158 5.31 3.18 14.80
CA SER A 158 5.51 3.15 13.34
C SER A 158 5.28 1.74 12.79
N GLY A 159 4.66 1.65 11.63
CA GLY A 159 4.44 0.41 10.90
C GLY A 159 4.48 0.62 9.39
N LEU A 160 4.58 -0.49 8.68
CA LEU A 160 4.37 -0.55 7.23
C LEU A 160 3.36 -1.66 6.94
N VAL A 161 2.38 -1.35 6.10
CA VAL A 161 1.38 -2.32 5.65
C VAL A 161 1.45 -2.42 4.14
N LEU A 162 1.60 -3.65 3.61
CA LEU A 162 1.53 -3.93 2.18
C LEU A 162 0.23 -4.64 1.88
N ILE A 163 -0.43 -4.27 0.78
CA ILE A 163 -1.76 -4.80 0.44
C ILE A 163 -1.81 -5.19 -1.03
N THR A 164 -2.43 -6.34 -1.31
CA THR A 164 -2.83 -6.76 -2.64
C THR A 164 -4.14 -7.53 -2.60
N CYS A 165 -4.78 -7.69 -3.74
CA CYS A 165 -5.91 -8.61 -3.88
C CYS A 165 -5.46 -10.06 -3.66
N GLY A 166 -6.39 -10.94 -3.28
CA GLY A 166 -6.10 -12.36 -3.10
C GLY A 166 -7.34 -13.22 -2.97
N GLY A 167 -7.15 -14.52 -2.72
CA GLY A 167 -8.23 -15.46 -2.60
C GLY A 167 -8.84 -15.85 -3.94
N LYS A 168 -10.11 -16.26 -3.91
CA LYS A 168 -10.84 -16.66 -5.10
C LYS A 168 -11.23 -15.44 -5.93
N TYR A 169 -11.05 -15.52 -7.24
CA TYR A 169 -11.57 -14.51 -8.17
C TYR A 169 -13.05 -14.80 -8.48
N ASP A 170 -13.90 -13.84 -8.18
CA ASP A 170 -15.32 -13.86 -8.55
C ASP A 170 -15.46 -13.28 -9.97
N ARG A 171 -15.72 -14.16 -10.95
CA ARG A 171 -15.87 -13.78 -12.34
C ARG A 171 -17.10 -12.93 -12.61
N ALA A 172 -18.18 -13.17 -11.85
CA ALA A 172 -19.43 -12.41 -12.01
C ALA A 172 -19.27 -10.97 -11.49
N ALA A 173 -18.59 -10.81 -10.34
CA ALA A 173 -18.30 -9.51 -9.76
C ALA A 173 -17.05 -8.85 -10.35
N GLY A 174 -16.22 -9.56 -11.11
CA GLY A 174 -14.98 -9.07 -11.72
C GLY A 174 -13.91 -8.69 -10.69
N ARG A 175 -13.86 -9.37 -9.52
CA ARG A 175 -12.95 -9.01 -8.43
C ARG A 175 -12.52 -10.21 -7.59
N TYR A 176 -11.43 -10.05 -6.87
CA TYR A 176 -11.02 -10.96 -5.81
C TYR A 176 -11.90 -10.81 -4.56
N LEU A 177 -12.11 -11.92 -3.85
CA LEU A 177 -12.95 -11.93 -2.65
C LEU A 177 -12.19 -11.58 -1.38
N ASP A 178 -10.86 -11.65 -1.41
CA ASP A 178 -9.99 -11.35 -0.27
C ASP A 178 -8.95 -10.30 -0.62
N ASN A 179 -8.30 -9.77 0.45
CA ASN A 179 -7.06 -9.04 0.38
C ASN A 179 -5.97 -9.81 1.15
N VAL A 180 -4.76 -9.82 0.62
CA VAL A 180 -3.56 -10.21 1.36
C VAL A 180 -2.95 -8.96 1.96
N VAL A 181 -2.73 -8.98 3.28
CA VAL A 181 -2.21 -7.86 4.06
C VAL A 181 -0.96 -8.31 4.80
N VAL A 182 0.14 -7.64 4.55
CA VAL A 182 1.42 -7.85 5.24
C VAL A 182 1.62 -6.72 6.24
N PHE A 183 1.79 -7.08 7.50
CA PHE A 183 2.14 -6.13 8.56
C PHE A 183 3.63 -6.24 8.87
N ALA A 184 4.34 -5.11 8.79
CA ALA A 184 5.75 -5.01 9.09
C ALA A 184 6.03 -3.91 10.12
N SER A 185 7.03 -4.12 10.98
CA SER A 185 7.47 -3.15 11.98
C SER A 185 8.89 -2.69 11.71
N PRO A 186 9.27 -1.48 12.16
CA PRO A 186 10.61 -0.98 11.98
C PRO A 186 11.66 -1.96 12.54
N VAL A 187 12.80 -2.02 11.85
CA VAL A 187 14.00 -2.62 12.41
C VAL A 187 14.44 -1.76 13.60
N PRO A 188 14.62 -2.35 14.79
CA PRO A 188 15.14 -1.59 15.93
C PRO A 188 16.49 -0.95 15.54
N HIS A 189 16.61 0.37 15.68
CA HIS A 189 17.93 0.99 15.67
C HIS A 189 18.68 0.39 16.86
N ARG A 190 19.73 -0.36 16.62
CA ARG A 190 20.73 -0.59 17.65
C ARG A 190 21.39 0.77 17.89
N SER A 191 20.88 1.52 18.86
CA SER A 191 21.60 2.62 19.45
C SER A 191 22.92 2.02 19.92
N GLY A 192 24.05 2.51 19.36
CA GLY A 192 25.36 1.96 19.61
C GLY A 192 25.60 1.76 21.10
N LEU A 193 26.00 0.57 21.48
CA LEU A 193 26.72 0.34 22.72
C LEU A 193 27.95 1.25 22.64
N ALA A 194 27.88 2.39 23.31
CA ALA A 194 29.08 3.16 23.64
C ALA A 194 30.00 2.20 24.38
N SER A 195 31.12 1.85 23.75
CA SER A 195 32.24 1.15 24.40
C SER A 195 32.67 1.99 25.60
N LYS A 196 32.57 1.41 26.77
CA LYS A 196 33.31 1.87 27.93
C LYS A 196 34.78 1.47 27.78
#